data_a1be036fd8265693d13f8c8056249b3e
#
_entry.id   a1be036fd8265693d13f8c8056249b3e
#
_cell.length_a   1.000
_cell.length_b   1.000
_cell.length_c   1.000
_cell.angle_alpha   90.00
_cell.angle_beta   90.00
_cell.angle_gamma   90.00
#
_symmetry.space_group_name_H-M   'P 1'
#
loop_
_entity.id
_entity.type
_entity.pdbx_description
1 polymer ?
#
loop_
_entity_poly.entity_id
_entity_poly.type
_entity_poly.pdbx_seq_one_letter_code
_entity_poly.pdbx_strand_id
1 'polypeptide(L)'
;MSGFCFYEVLMPHKPKKPCAYPGCPKLTDGQYCAEHKKLMDKQYDMYVRSRPAYEFYHSHVWKKKRQDFLIEHPFCEECRRQGRLTKAILVDHIIPIGMGGSAFDDENLQALCASCHGKKSVIEGSRFGKRS
;
A
#
# COMPACT_ATOMS: atom_id res chain seq x y z
N MET A 1 13.91 -40.75 15.93
CA MET A 1 13.48 -40.81 15.00
C MET A 1 12.16 -40.29 14.72
N SER A 2 11.20 -40.73 15.06
CA SER A 2 9.88 -40.30 14.77
C SER A 2 9.49 -38.93 15.30
N GLY A 3 10.29 -38.32 16.17
CA GLY A 3 10.01 -37.01 16.70
C GLY A 3 9.89 -35.94 15.64
N PHE A 4 10.60 -36.08 14.54
CA PHE A 4 10.53 -35.15 13.45
C PHE A 4 9.18 -35.20 12.75
N CYS A 5 8.70 -36.38 12.39
CA CYS A 5 7.39 -36.54 11.78
C CYS A 5 6.26 -36.13 12.73
N PHE A 6 6.42 -36.42 14.00
CA PHE A 6 5.45 -36.01 15.01
C PHE A 6 5.34 -34.51 15.11
N TYR A 7 6.46 -33.79 15.01
CA TYR A 7 6.48 -32.34 15.05
C TYR A 7 5.69 -31.75 13.87
N GLU A 8 5.86 -32.29 12.67
CA GLU A 8 5.13 -31.84 11.50
C GLU A 8 3.64 -32.02 11.64
N VAL A 9 3.21 -33.14 12.23
CA VAL A 9 1.79 -33.40 12.45
C VAL A 9 1.18 -32.40 13.43
N LEU A 10 1.97 -31.93 14.38
CA LEU A 10 1.49 -30.98 15.39
C LEU A 10 1.40 -29.55 14.88
N MET A 11 2.05 -29.22 13.76
CA MET A 11 1.95 -27.88 13.21
C MET A 11 0.57 -27.67 12.60
N PRO A 12 -0.16 -26.64 13.05
CA PRO A 12 -1.48 -26.39 12.49
C PRO A 12 -1.38 -25.88 11.05
N HIS A 13 -2.07 -26.56 10.17
CA HIS A 13 -2.22 -26.12 8.78
C HIS A 13 -3.67 -25.75 8.54
N LYS A 14 -3.90 -24.60 7.90
CA LYS A 14 -5.24 -24.26 7.47
C LYS A 14 -5.67 -25.21 6.36
N PRO A 15 -6.88 -25.76 6.41
CA PRO A 15 -7.37 -26.59 5.32
C PRO A 15 -7.41 -25.80 4.02
N LYS A 16 -7.09 -26.47 2.94
CA LYS A 16 -7.19 -25.87 1.61
C LYS A 16 -8.65 -25.65 1.27
N LYS A 17 -8.94 -24.59 0.56
CA LYS A 17 -10.27 -24.22 0.14
C LYS A 17 -10.34 -24.09 -1.37
N PRO A 18 -11.54 -24.18 -1.96
CA PRO A 18 -11.68 -24.03 -3.40
C PRO A 18 -11.24 -22.64 -3.87
N CYS A 19 -10.64 -22.59 -5.05
CA CYS A 19 -10.31 -21.34 -5.72
C CYS A 19 -11.59 -20.49 -5.86
N ALA A 20 -11.50 -19.20 -5.56
CA ALA A 20 -12.63 -18.29 -5.61
C ALA A 20 -13.07 -17.93 -7.03
N TYR A 21 -12.26 -18.30 -8.05
CA TYR A 21 -12.62 -18.04 -9.43
C TYR A 21 -13.82 -18.92 -9.84
N PRO A 22 -14.87 -18.33 -10.44
CA PRO A 22 -16.07 -19.08 -10.79
C PRO A 22 -15.77 -20.30 -11.63
N GLY A 23 -16.28 -21.46 -11.22
CA GLY A 23 -16.12 -22.70 -11.96
C GLY A 23 -14.79 -23.42 -11.78
N CYS A 24 -13.89 -22.90 -10.94
CA CYS A 24 -12.62 -23.56 -10.69
C CYS A 24 -12.70 -24.52 -9.51
N PRO A 25 -12.45 -25.84 -9.73
CA PRO A 25 -12.52 -26.82 -8.64
C PRO A 25 -11.23 -27.01 -7.88
N LYS A 26 -10.15 -26.30 -8.26
CA LYS A 26 -8.83 -26.48 -7.64
C LYS A 26 -8.84 -25.99 -6.20
N LEU A 27 -8.15 -26.73 -5.35
CA LEU A 27 -7.97 -26.35 -3.95
C LEU A 27 -6.72 -25.49 -3.81
N THR A 28 -6.78 -24.50 -2.92
CA THR A 28 -5.69 -23.55 -2.72
C THR A 28 -5.62 -23.11 -1.27
N ASP A 29 -4.44 -22.72 -0.83
CA ASP A 29 -4.24 -22.14 0.49
C ASP A 29 -4.68 -20.67 0.54
N GLY A 30 -4.63 -19.97 -0.59
CA GLY A 30 -5.03 -18.58 -0.71
C GLY A 30 -6.44 -18.43 -1.27
N GLN A 31 -6.72 -17.28 -1.84
CA GLN A 31 -8.00 -17.00 -2.44
C GLN A 31 -8.15 -17.66 -3.81
N TYR A 32 -7.08 -17.69 -4.61
CA TYR A 32 -7.07 -18.23 -5.95
C TYR A 32 -5.98 -19.26 -6.11
N CYS A 33 -6.18 -20.25 -6.99
CA CYS A 33 -5.11 -21.16 -7.40
C CYS A 33 -4.02 -20.37 -8.18
N ALA A 34 -2.86 -21.02 -8.39
CA ALA A 34 -1.72 -20.34 -9.02
C ALA A 34 -2.07 -19.70 -10.37
N GLU A 35 -2.85 -20.39 -11.18
CA GLU A 35 -3.25 -19.88 -12.50
C GLU A 35 -4.16 -18.66 -12.39
N HIS A 36 -5.20 -18.77 -11.56
CA HIS A 36 -6.16 -17.69 -11.40
C HIS A 36 -5.59 -16.53 -10.62
N LYS A 37 -4.63 -16.80 -9.72
CA LYS A 37 -3.92 -15.72 -9.05
C LYS A 37 -3.17 -14.85 -10.04
N LYS A 38 -2.45 -15.46 -10.98
CA LYS A 38 -1.76 -14.72 -12.05
C LYS A 38 -2.73 -13.90 -12.90
N LEU A 39 -3.87 -14.49 -13.23
CA LEU A 39 -4.89 -13.82 -14.02
C LEU A 39 -5.45 -12.60 -13.26
N MET A 40 -5.81 -12.79 -11.99
CA MET A 40 -6.38 -11.72 -11.19
C MET A 40 -5.37 -10.62 -10.89
N ASP A 41 -4.10 -10.98 -10.64
CA ASP A 41 -3.02 -10.01 -10.44
C ASP A 41 -2.84 -9.17 -11.71
N LYS A 42 -2.86 -9.81 -12.88
CA LYS A 42 -2.72 -9.12 -14.16
C LYS A 42 -3.88 -8.15 -14.41
N GLN A 43 -5.11 -8.58 -14.12
CA GLN A 43 -6.29 -7.72 -14.27
C GLN A 43 -6.22 -6.53 -13.31
N TYR A 44 -5.80 -6.77 -12.09
CA TYR A 44 -5.62 -5.71 -11.09
C TYR A 44 -4.56 -4.70 -11.55
N ASP A 45 -3.41 -5.19 -12.03
CA ASP A 45 -2.34 -4.32 -12.52
C ASP A 45 -2.81 -3.45 -13.67
N MET A 46 -3.53 -4.03 -14.63
CA MET A 46 -4.08 -3.26 -15.74
C MET A 46 -5.03 -2.19 -15.27
N TYR A 47 -5.90 -2.53 -14.34
CA TYR A 47 -6.85 -1.58 -13.76
C TYR A 47 -6.13 -0.45 -13.02
N VAL A 48 -5.15 -0.78 -12.19
CA VAL A 48 -4.40 0.21 -11.41
C VAL A 48 -3.60 1.13 -12.34
N ARG A 49 -2.94 0.56 -13.36
CA ARG A 49 -2.13 1.34 -14.31
C ARG A 49 -2.97 2.29 -15.17
N SER A 50 -4.23 1.97 -15.38
CA SER A 50 -5.13 2.83 -16.15
C SER A 50 -5.64 4.03 -15.36
N ARG A 51 -5.36 4.11 -14.06
CA ARG A 51 -5.80 5.22 -13.22
C ARG A 51 -4.91 6.45 -13.43
N PRO A 52 -5.48 7.63 -13.54
CA PRO A 52 -4.68 8.87 -13.63
C PRO A 52 -3.72 9.05 -12.45
N ALA A 53 -4.11 8.62 -11.25
CA ALA A 53 -3.24 8.68 -10.08
C ALA A 53 -1.98 7.85 -10.25
N TYR A 54 -2.08 6.68 -10.88
CA TYR A 54 -0.91 5.84 -11.14
C TYR A 54 0.09 6.57 -12.03
N GLU A 55 -0.38 7.15 -13.14
CA GLU A 55 0.47 7.90 -14.07
C GLU A 55 1.15 9.05 -13.37
N PHE A 56 0.41 9.79 -12.55
CA PHE A 56 0.96 10.91 -11.79
C PHE A 56 2.10 10.46 -10.88
N TYR A 57 1.87 9.46 -10.03
CA TYR A 57 2.87 9.02 -9.05
C TYR A 57 4.07 8.34 -9.67
N HIS A 58 3.98 7.89 -10.93
CA HIS A 58 5.07 7.28 -11.67
C HIS A 58 5.73 8.25 -12.67
N SER A 59 5.27 9.50 -12.73
CA SER A 59 5.85 10.50 -13.61
C SER A 59 7.22 10.96 -13.11
N HIS A 60 8.08 11.35 -14.04
CA HIS A 60 9.39 11.91 -13.69
C HIS A 60 9.27 13.22 -12.92
N VAL A 61 8.27 14.02 -13.27
CA VAL A 61 8.03 15.31 -12.62
C VAL A 61 7.73 15.13 -11.14
N TRP A 62 6.84 14.18 -10.81
CA TRP A 62 6.53 13.90 -9.42
C TRP A 62 7.71 13.28 -8.67
N LYS A 63 8.41 12.34 -9.29
CA LYS A 63 9.57 11.69 -8.66
C LYS A 63 10.64 12.72 -8.30
N LYS A 64 10.92 13.66 -9.20
CA LYS A 64 11.86 14.72 -8.93
C LYS A 64 11.39 15.64 -7.82
N LYS A 65 10.14 16.06 -7.88
CA LYS A 65 9.54 16.92 -6.84
C LYS A 65 9.61 16.27 -5.47
N ARG A 66 9.29 14.98 -5.39
CA ARG A 66 9.36 14.22 -4.15
C ARG A 66 10.78 14.16 -3.59
N GLN A 67 11.77 13.89 -4.44
CA GLN A 67 13.17 13.86 -4.01
C GLN A 67 13.61 15.21 -3.48
N ASP A 68 13.33 16.27 -4.22
CA ASP A 68 13.72 17.63 -3.83
C ASP A 68 13.06 18.01 -2.50
N PHE A 69 11.79 17.68 -2.33
CA PHE A 69 11.06 17.96 -1.09
C PHE A 69 11.68 17.22 0.10
N LEU A 70 12.04 15.94 -0.08
CA LEU A 70 12.66 15.15 1.00
C LEU A 70 14.06 15.66 1.37
N ILE A 71 14.79 16.24 0.43
CA ILE A 71 16.08 16.85 0.71
C ILE A 71 15.89 18.08 1.60
N GLU A 72 14.87 18.90 1.33
CA GLU A 72 14.56 20.08 2.11
C GLU A 72 13.89 19.75 3.44
N HIS A 73 13.14 18.65 3.50
CA HIS A 73 12.38 18.21 4.67
C HIS A 73 12.72 16.76 5.03
N PRO A 74 13.93 16.52 5.60
CA PRO A 74 14.41 15.16 5.84
C PRO A 74 13.74 14.44 7.00
N PHE A 75 12.97 15.12 7.83
CA PHE A 75 12.33 14.52 9.00
C PHE A 75 10.82 14.48 8.87
N CYS A 76 10.20 13.44 9.44
CA CYS A 76 8.75 13.31 9.47
C CYS A 76 8.12 14.50 10.21
N GLU A 77 7.25 15.22 9.55
CA GLU A 77 6.62 16.41 10.12
C GLU A 77 5.70 16.06 11.29
N GLU A 78 4.98 14.95 11.20
CA GLU A 78 4.08 14.52 12.27
C GLU A 78 4.85 14.09 13.52
N CYS A 79 5.93 13.32 13.36
CA CYS A 79 6.79 12.98 14.48
C CYS A 79 7.41 14.22 15.11
N ARG A 80 7.79 15.19 14.29
CA ARG A 80 8.36 16.44 14.75
C ARG A 80 7.37 17.24 15.59
N ARG A 81 6.10 17.28 15.22
CA ARG A 81 5.04 17.91 16.03
C ARG A 81 4.92 17.25 17.40
N GLN A 82 5.19 15.96 17.47
CA GLN A 82 5.14 15.17 18.69
C GLN A 82 6.46 15.17 19.47
N GLY A 83 7.43 15.97 19.03
CA GLY A 83 8.72 16.08 19.70
C GLY A 83 9.71 14.98 19.41
N ARG A 84 9.50 14.21 18.31
CA ARG A 84 10.41 13.14 17.90
C ARG A 84 11.09 13.49 16.59
N LEU A 85 12.33 13.05 16.44
CA LEU A 85 13.06 13.18 15.19
C LEU A 85 13.09 11.81 14.51
N THR A 86 12.26 11.63 13.49
CA THR A 86 12.20 10.42 12.69
C THR A 86 12.44 10.78 11.24
N LYS A 87 13.30 10.04 10.57
CA LYS A 87 13.59 10.27 9.17
C LYS A 87 12.33 10.06 8.32
N ALA A 88 12.02 11.03 7.47
CA ALA A 88 10.95 10.90 6.50
C ALA A 88 11.41 10.03 5.34
N ILE A 89 10.53 9.18 4.84
CA ILE A 89 10.84 8.30 3.71
C ILE A 89 9.92 8.52 2.52
N LEU A 90 8.85 9.28 2.70
CA LEU A 90 7.90 9.54 1.63
C LEU A 90 7.33 10.95 1.76
N VAL A 91 6.72 11.42 0.67
CA VAL A 91 6.00 12.69 0.62
C VAL A 91 4.53 12.39 0.38
N ASP A 92 3.69 13.03 1.16
CA ASP A 92 2.25 12.84 1.12
C ASP A 92 1.55 14.19 0.86
N HIS A 93 0.36 14.13 0.30
CA HIS A 93 -0.48 15.31 0.11
C HIS A 93 -1.35 15.52 1.34
N ILE A 94 -1.30 16.71 1.92
CA ILE A 94 -2.12 17.04 3.09
C ILE A 94 -3.59 16.91 2.72
N ILE A 95 -3.99 17.53 1.62
CA ILE A 95 -5.31 17.32 1.02
C ILE A 95 -5.10 16.44 -0.21
N PRO A 96 -5.73 15.26 -0.28
CA PRO A 96 -5.56 14.37 -1.43
C PRO A 96 -5.90 15.06 -2.75
N ILE A 97 -5.16 14.72 -3.79
CA ILE A 97 -5.40 15.27 -5.13
C ILE A 97 -6.84 15.02 -5.57
N GLY A 98 -7.37 13.84 -5.28
CA GLY A 98 -8.76 13.50 -5.61
C GLY A 98 -9.79 14.33 -4.87
N MET A 99 -9.40 15.04 -3.82
CA MET A 99 -10.26 15.93 -3.02
C MET A 99 -9.99 17.40 -3.31
N GLY A 100 -9.31 17.70 -4.42
CA GLY A 100 -9.01 19.07 -4.82
C GLY A 100 -7.70 19.63 -4.28
N GLY A 101 -6.86 18.79 -3.66
CA GLY A 101 -5.55 19.23 -3.18
C GLY A 101 -4.60 19.51 -4.33
N SER A 102 -3.69 20.45 -4.14
CA SER A 102 -2.64 20.74 -5.13
C SER A 102 -1.63 19.60 -5.19
N ALA A 103 -1.24 19.23 -6.42
CA ALA A 103 -0.28 18.18 -6.64
C ALA A 103 1.17 18.59 -6.34
N PHE A 104 1.51 19.85 -6.58
CA PHE A 104 2.90 20.33 -6.54
C PHE A 104 3.15 21.47 -5.57
N ASP A 105 2.13 21.99 -4.91
CA ASP A 105 2.29 23.08 -3.97
C ASP A 105 2.93 22.55 -2.68
N ASP A 106 4.05 23.15 -2.29
CA ASP A 106 4.77 22.76 -1.08
C ASP A 106 3.89 22.89 0.18
N GLU A 107 2.95 23.82 0.19
CA GLU A 107 2.03 23.98 1.29
C GLU A 107 1.06 22.80 1.45
N ASN A 108 0.84 22.05 0.38
CA ASN A 108 0.01 20.84 0.40
C ASN A 108 0.83 19.55 0.49
N LEU A 109 2.13 19.64 0.66
CA LEU A 109 3.02 18.49 0.77
C LEU A 109 3.54 18.37 2.19
N GLN A 110 3.76 17.14 2.62
CA GLN A 110 4.41 16.87 3.89
C GLN A 110 5.28 15.63 3.80
N ALA A 111 6.43 15.67 4.48
CA ALA A 111 7.31 14.52 4.59
C ALA A 111 6.89 13.67 5.77
N LEU A 112 6.72 12.38 5.57
CA LEU A 112 6.25 11.46 6.61
C LEU A 112 7.11 10.20 6.66
N CYS A 113 7.20 9.59 7.84
CA CYS A 113 7.69 8.24 7.99
C CYS A 113 6.57 7.24 7.64
N ALA A 114 6.94 5.97 7.42
CA ALA A 114 5.97 4.94 7.05
C ALA A 114 4.84 4.80 8.06
N SER A 115 5.17 4.86 9.35
CA SER A 115 4.19 4.72 10.43
C SER A 115 3.14 5.84 10.42
N CYS A 116 3.59 7.09 10.32
CA CYS A 116 2.67 8.22 10.29
C CYS A 116 1.83 8.26 9.02
N HIS A 117 2.42 7.89 7.88
CA HIS A 117 1.68 7.77 6.64
C HIS A 117 0.58 6.71 6.73
N GLY A 118 0.90 5.55 7.33
CA GLY A 118 -0.08 4.50 7.55
C GLY A 118 -1.25 4.95 8.41
N LYS A 119 -0.97 5.65 9.51
CA LYS A 119 -2.00 6.19 10.39
C LYS A 119 -2.89 7.21 9.67
N LYS A 120 -2.26 8.09 8.89
CA LYS A 120 -3.00 9.09 8.10
C LYS A 120 -3.91 8.42 7.09
N SER A 121 -3.44 7.38 6.40
CA SER A 121 -4.23 6.66 5.40
C SER A 121 -5.48 6.02 6.03
N VAL A 122 -5.35 5.47 7.23
CA VAL A 122 -6.51 4.91 7.96
C VAL A 122 -7.52 6.00 8.30
N ILE A 123 -7.05 7.13 8.80
CA ILE A 123 -7.91 8.26 9.16
C ILE A 123 -8.62 8.80 7.91
N GLU A 124 -7.90 8.98 6.82
CA GLU A 124 -8.47 9.44 5.55
C GLU A 124 -9.49 8.45 5.00
N GLY A 125 -9.20 7.15 5.09
CA GLY A 125 -10.14 6.11 4.68
C GLY A 125 -11.45 6.17 5.43
N SER A 126 -11.41 6.51 6.72
CA SER A 126 -12.62 6.69 7.53
C SER A 126 -13.32 8.01 7.21
N ARG A 127 -12.55 9.07 6.96
CA ARG A 127 -13.07 10.41 6.76
C ARG A 127 -13.72 10.61 5.40
N PHE A 128 -13.09 10.07 4.35
CA PHE A 128 -13.53 10.27 2.98
C PHE A 128 -14.27 9.06 2.40
N GLY A 129 -14.56 8.09 3.24
CA GLY A 129 -15.23 6.86 2.83
C GLY A 129 -14.27 5.83 2.25
N LYS A 130 -14.64 4.57 2.39
CA LYS A 130 -13.87 3.48 1.79
C LYS A 130 -14.16 3.43 0.29
N ARG A 131 -13.11 3.44 -0.49
CA ARG A 131 -13.23 3.11 -1.90
C ARG A 131 -13.25 1.60 -2.02
N SER A 132 -14.35 1.09 -2.43
CA SER A 132 -14.48 -0.33 -2.72
C SER A 132 -13.84 -0.68 -4.06
#